data_6a4a01a459e4352e9fccde97ef23222b
#
_entry.id   6a4a01a459e4352e9fccde97ef23222b
#
_cell.length_a   1.000
_cell.length_b   1.000
_cell.length_c   1.000
_cell.angle_alpha   90.00
_cell.angle_beta   90.00
_cell.angle_gamma   90.00
#
_symmetry.space_group_name_H-M   'P 1'
#
loop_
_entity.id
_entity.type
_entity.pdbx_description
1 polymer ?
#
loop_
_entity_poly.entity_id
_entity_poly.type
_entity_poly.pdbx_seq_one_letter_code
_entity_poly.pdbx_strand_id
1 'polypeptide(L)'
;MRCCLKVGTMILSGPQYMNLGMFSWVLTAIVPRSQYNLTKKIQSVDKLPWMLRLYTRGDDQKLLNQFQYVAKNISLATLENATKEALRLYPVIDTFAPDPEAKVAIWYGSNEPNMKKAMQKLKRAYPNAQDHPFVGYGHGDIIGHPDVMARDIIAFMKS
;
A
#
# COMPACT_ATOMS: atom_id res chain seq x y z
N MET A 1 -2.53 27.27 18.18
CA MET A 1 -2.46 27.50 16.71
C MET A 1 -2.36 26.13 16.03
N ARG A 2 -3.42 25.63 15.42
CA ARG A 2 -3.35 24.42 14.58
C ARG A 2 -2.85 24.88 13.22
N CYS A 3 -1.65 24.45 12.84
CA CYS A 3 -1.14 24.67 11.50
C CYS A 3 -1.94 23.76 10.55
N CYS A 4 -2.99 24.26 9.94
CA CYS A 4 -3.70 23.56 8.89
C CYS A 4 -2.85 23.64 7.62
N LEU A 5 -2.02 22.63 7.37
CA LEU A 5 -1.41 22.44 6.07
C LEU A 5 -2.53 22.14 5.07
N LYS A 6 -2.81 23.07 4.16
CA LYS A 6 -3.68 22.81 3.02
C LYS A 6 -2.93 21.88 2.06
N VAL A 7 -3.46 20.67 1.88
CA VAL A 7 -2.97 19.72 0.86
C VAL A 7 -3.72 19.99 -0.43
N GLY A 8 -3.10 20.67 -1.38
CA GLY A 8 -3.75 20.99 -2.66
C GLY A 8 -3.95 19.77 -3.57
N THR A 9 -3.03 18.81 -3.53
CA THR A 9 -3.06 17.62 -4.39
C THR A 9 -2.57 16.40 -3.61
N MET A 10 -3.29 15.28 -3.74
CA MET A 10 -2.97 14.04 -3.04
C MET A 10 -3.14 12.83 -3.97
N ILE A 11 -2.17 11.92 -3.93
CA ILE A 11 -2.27 10.62 -4.59
C ILE A 11 -2.27 9.54 -3.51
N LEU A 12 -3.34 8.75 -3.48
CA LEU A 12 -3.47 7.59 -2.61
C LEU A 12 -3.12 6.35 -3.43
N SER A 13 -1.95 5.77 -3.22
CA SER A 13 -1.49 4.60 -3.97
C SER A 13 -1.70 3.32 -3.17
N GLY A 14 -2.37 2.32 -3.79
CA GLY A 14 -2.63 1.01 -3.22
C GLY A 14 -3.33 1.05 -1.86
N PRO A 15 -4.36 1.87 -1.66
CA PRO A 15 -4.98 2.03 -0.36
C PRO A 15 -5.76 0.77 0.01
N GLN A 16 -5.10 -0.12 0.74
CA GLN A 16 -5.78 -1.28 1.30
C GLN A 16 -6.54 -0.86 2.55
N TYR A 17 -7.84 -1.04 2.54
CA TYR A 17 -8.67 -0.85 3.71
C TYR A 17 -9.02 -2.19 4.34
N MET A 18 -8.47 -2.46 5.51
CA MET A 18 -8.82 -3.61 6.32
C MET A 18 -9.42 -3.15 7.64
N ASN A 19 -10.73 -3.23 7.78
CA ASN A 19 -11.35 -3.08 9.07
C ASN A 19 -11.32 -4.44 9.80
N LEU A 20 -10.42 -4.58 10.73
CA LEU A 20 -10.18 -5.83 11.45
C LEU A 20 -10.96 -5.92 12.77
N GLY A 21 -11.69 -4.85 13.12
CA GLY A 21 -12.55 -4.83 14.31
C GLY A 21 -11.80 -5.28 15.57
N MET A 22 -12.49 -6.08 16.39
CA MET A 22 -11.98 -6.64 17.66
C MET A 22 -10.74 -7.54 17.50
N PHE A 23 -10.48 -8.06 16.30
CA PHE A 23 -9.33 -8.97 16.05
C PHE A 23 -8.03 -8.23 15.73
N SER A 24 -8.01 -6.89 15.74
CA SER A 24 -6.80 -6.11 15.44
C SER A 24 -5.61 -6.46 16.35
N TRP A 25 -5.86 -6.74 17.64
CA TRP A 25 -4.83 -7.11 18.60
C TRP A 25 -4.18 -8.47 18.27
N VAL A 26 -4.95 -9.45 17.81
CA VAL A 26 -4.44 -10.77 17.38
C VAL A 26 -3.51 -10.59 16.19
N LEU A 27 -3.89 -9.75 15.26
CA LEU A 27 -3.10 -9.49 14.05
C LEU A 27 -1.82 -8.73 14.35
N THR A 28 -1.80 -7.82 15.35
CA THR A 28 -0.56 -7.18 15.79
C THR A 28 0.47 -8.18 16.36
N ALA A 29 0.02 -9.29 16.89
CA ALA A 29 0.91 -10.32 17.45
C ALA A 29 1.34 -11.35 16.38
N ILE A 30 0.44 -11.76 15.50
CA ILE A 30 0.67 -12.88 14.58
C ILE A 30 1.30 -12.41 13.26
N VAL A 31 0.78 -11.33 12.68
CA VAL A 31 1.20 -10.87 11.33
C VAL A 31 2.68 -10.50 11.28
N PRO A 32 3.24 -9.69 12.19
CA PRO A 32 4.66 -9.35 12.15
C PRO A 32 5.58 -10.56 12.28
N ARG A 33 5.23 -11.51 13.14
CA ARG A 33 6.02 -12.73 13.31
C ARG A 33 5.98 -13.63 12.09
N SER A 34 4.80 -13.77 11.49
CA SER A 34 4.64 -14.53 10.25
C SER A 34 5.42 -13.89 9.10
N GLN A 35 5.32 -12.57 8.96
CA GLN A 35 6.10 -11.80 7.96
C GLN A 35 7.59 -11.93 8.21
N TYR A 36 8.05 -11.80 9.46
CA TYR A 36 9.46 -11.95 9.81
C TYR A 36 10.00 -13.34 9.49
N ASN A 37 9.24 -14.39 9.82
CA ASN A 37 9.62 -15.76 9.47
C ASN A 37 9.68 -15.99 7.96
N LEU A 38 8.75 -15.39 7.20
CA LEU A 38 8.78 -15.42 5.74
C LEU A 38 10.02 -14.69 5.20
N THR A 39 10.34 -13.50 5.72
CA THR A 39 11.54 -12.76 5.30
C THR A 39 12.82 -13.53 5.59
N LYS A 40 12.91 -14.23 6.72
CA LYS A 40 14.05 -15.13 7.02
C LYS A 40 14.19 -16.26 6.02
N LYS A 41 13.06 -16.86 5.60
CA LYS A 41 13.07 -17.90 4.56
C LYS A 41 13.51 -17.34 3.20
N ILE A 42 13.08 -16.13 2.84
CA ILE A 42 13.44 -15.49 1.56
C ILE A 42 14.94 -15.24 1.46
N GLN A 43 15.64 -15.00 2.57
CA GLN A 43 17.10 -14.79 2.58
C GLN A 43 17.90 -15.98 2.02
N SER A 44 17.36 -17.20 2.11
CA SER A 44 18.05 -18.45 1.77
C SER A 44 17.51 -19.17 0.53
N VAL A 45 16.57 -18.57 -0.20
CA VAL A 45 16.02 -19.19 -1.41
C VAL A 45 16.65 -18.65 -2.67
N ASP A 46 16.86 -19.52 -3.66
CA ASP A 46 17.44 -19.15 -4.96
C ASP A 46 16.38 -18.75 -6.00
N LYS A 47 15.10 -18.96 -5.68
CA LYS A 47 13.97 -18.66 -6.57
C LYS A 47 12.87 -17.95 -5.82
N LEU A 48 12.23 -17.00 -6.49
CA LEU A 48 11.08 -16.29 -5.92
C LEU A 48 9.96 -17.27 -5.58
N PRO A 49 9.47 -17.31 -4.31
CA PRO A 49 8.36 -18.15 -3.90
C PRO A 49 7.11 -17.91 -4.76
N TRP A 50 6.44 -18.96 -5.18
CA TRP A 50 5.27 -18.86 -6.06
C TRP A 50 4.16 -17.96 -5.52
N MET A 51 3.98 -17.90 -4.19
CA MET A 51 3.02 -16.98 -3.56
C MET A 51 3.34 -15.52 -3.83
N LEU A 52 4.62 -15.14 -3.88
CA LEU A 52 5.01 -13.77 -4.19
C LEU A 52 4.80 -13.46 -5.67
N ARG A 53 4.93 -14.45 -6.56
CA ARG A 53 4.64 -14.31 -7.99
C ARG A 53 3.17 -13.99 -8.29
N LEU A 54 2.23 -14.36 -7.40
CA LEU A 54 0.82 -14.01 -7.55
C LEU A 54 0.55 -12.51 -7.38
N TYR A 55 1.41 -11.81 -6.65
CA TYR A 55 1.25 -10.40 -6.32
C TYR A 55 2.19 -9.48 -7.09
N THR A 56 3.17 -10.04 -7.80
CA THR A 56 4.18 -9.27 -8.51
C THR A 56 4.28 -9.74 -9.97
N ARG A 57 4.49 -8.80 -10.89
CA ARG A 57 4.84 -9.09 -12.28
C ARG A 57 6.19 -8.47 -12.57
N GLY A 58 7.07 -9.20 -13.21
CA GLY A 58 8.38 -8.68 -13.59
C GLY A 58 9.47 -9.75 -13.63
N ASP A 59 10.70 -9.29 -13.64
CA ASP A 59 11.88 -10.15 -13.55
C ASP A 59 11.99 -10.76 -12.16
N ASP A 60 11.72 -12.07 -12.08
CA ASP A 60 11.75 -12.86 -10.84
C ASP A 60 13.08 -12.71 -10.08
N GLN A 61 14.22 -12.63 -10.79
CA GLN A 61 15.52 -12.51 -10.15
C GLN A 61 15.73 -11.12 -9.56
N LYS A 62 15.33 -10.07 -10.27
CA LYS A 62 15.40 -8.69 -9.76
C LYS A 62 14.53 -8.52 -8.53
N LEU A 63 13.32 -9.05 -8.57
CA LEU A 63 12.40 -9.05 -7.43
C LEU A 63 12.95 -9.83 -6.24
N LEU A 64 13.50 -11.01 -6.48
CA LEU A 64 14.13 -11.81 -5.43
C LEU A 64 15.27 -11.05 -4.76
N ASN A 65 16.14 -10.41 -5.51
CA ASN A 65 17.25 -9.62 -4.99
C ASN A 65 16.75 -8.44 -4.12
N GLN A 66 15.69 -7.77 -4.55
CA GLN A 66 15.05 -6.70 -3.77
C GLN A 66 14.45 -7.23 -2.47
N PHE A 67 13.70 -8.33 -2.51
CA PHE A 67 13.15 -8.95 -1.31
C PHE A 67 14.24 -9.43 -0.35
N GLN A 68 15.32 -10.02 -0.85
CA GLN A 68 16.45 -10.44 -0.04
C GLN A 68 17.17 -9.25 0.62
N TYR A 69 17.34 -8.15 -0.11
CA TYR A 69 17.91 -6.91 0.45
C TYR A 69 17.06 -6.37 1.60
N VAL A 70 15.73 -6.26 1.39
CA VAL A 70 14.80 -5.84 2.45
C VAL A 70 14.84 -6.81 3.62
N ALA A 71 14.81 -8.12 3.34
CA ALA A 71 14.80 -9.17 4.35
C ALA A 71 16.06 -9.17 5.24
N LYS A 72 17.21 -8.79 4.71
CA LYS A 72 18.46 -8.64 5.49
C LYS A 72 18.40 -7.47 6.47
N ASN A 73 17.71 -6.40 6.10
CA ASN A 73 17.72 -5.13 6.82
C ASN A 73 16.48 -4.90 7.71
N ILE A 74 15.44 -5.74 7.59
CA ILE A 74 14.22 -5.58 8.38
C ILE A 74 14.31 -6.34 9.70
N SER A 75 13.92 -5.70 10.80
CA SER A 75 13.83 -6.34 12.11
C SER A 75 12.38 -6.71 12.45
N LEU A 76 12.21 -7.64 13.38
CA LEU A 76 10.89 -7.95 13.93
C LEU A 76 10.23 -6.71 14.54
N ALA A 77 11.00 -5.90 15.28
CA ALA A 77 10.51 -4.67 15.89
C ALA A 77 10.01 -3.66 14.83
N THR A 78 10.68 -3.58 13.66
CA THR A 78 10.23 -2.74 12.54
C THR A 78 8.86 -3.20 12.03
N LEU A 79 8.68 -4.50 11.84
CA LEU A 79 7.40 -5.07 11.38
C LEU A 79 6.29 -4.91 12.42
N GLU A 80 6.60 -5.11 13.70
CA GLU A 80 5.64 -4.89 14.79
C GLU A 80 5.18 -3.44 14.86
N ASN A 81 6.11 -2.48 14.77
CA ASN A 81 5.78 -1.06 14.79
C ASN A 81 4.99 -0.65 13.57
N ALA A 82 5.40 -1.07 12.37
CA ALA A 82 4.66 -0.79 11.13
C ALA A 82 3.23 -1.34 11.18
N THR A 83 3.05 -2.57 11.69
CA THR A 83 1.72 -3.18 11.84
C THR A 83 0.86 -2.43 12.86
N LYS A 84 1.44 -2.05 14.01
CA LYS A 84 0.74 -1.27 15.03
C LYS A 84 0.29 0.09 14.48
N GLU A 85 1.17 0.80 13.78
CA GLU A 85 0.83 2.11 13.21
C GLU A 85 -0.21 2.00 12.09
N ALA A 86 -0.11 1.01 11.21
CA ALA A 86 -1.13 0.75 10.20
C ALA A 86 -2.51 0.49 10.85
N LEU A 87 -2.58 -0.33 11.90
CA LEU A 87 -3.84 -0.63 12.59
C LEU A 87 -4.39 0.56 13.38
N ARG A 88 -3.53 1.47 13.87
CA ARG A 88 -3.97 2.72 14.49
C ARG A 88 -4.55 3.71 13.48
N LEU A 89 -4.06 3.68 12.26
CA LEU A 89 -4.51 4.59 11.21
C LEU A 89 -5.94 4.28 10.75
N TYR A 90 -6.32 3.01 10.69
CA TYR A 90 -7.62 2.60 10.14
C TYR A 90 -8.85 3.20 10.85
N PRO A 91 -8.94 3.24 12.19
CA PRO A 91 -10.04 3.89 12.88
C PRO A 91 -10.06 5.41 12.67
N VAL A 92 -8.87 6.02 12.47
CA VAL A 92 -8.72 7.47 12.35
C VAL A 92 -9.10 7.94 10.95
N ILE A 93 -8.88 7.14 9.91
CA ILE A 93 -9.28 7.47 8.53
C ILE A 93 -10.77 7.80 8.43
N ASP A 94 -11.61 7.14 9.22
CA ASP A 94 -13.06 7.41 9.22
C ASP A 94 -13.44 8.75 9.86
N THR A 95 -12.52 9.36 10.63
CA THR A 95 -12.72 10.64 11.33
C THR A 95 -12.09 11.83 10.61
N PHE A 96 -11.32 11.60 9.55
CA PHE A 96 -10.79 12.70 8.75
C PHE A 96 -11.92 13.41 8.01
N ALA A 97 -12.07 14.71 8.30
CA ALA A 97 -12.84 15.57 7.44
C ALA A 97 -12.01 15.84 6.18
N PRO A 98 -12.44 15.34 5.02
CA PRO A 98 -11.71 15.61 3.78
C PRO A 98 -11.77 17.10 3.45
N ASP A 99 -10.68 17.63 2.91
CA ASP A 99 -10.74 18.94 2.27
C ASP A 99 -11.47 18.76 0.93
N PRO A 100 -12.67 19.36 0.74
CA PRO A 100 -13.44 19.17 -0.49
C PRO A 100 -12.76 19.81 -1.71
N GLU A 101 -11.82 20.74 -1.48
CA GLU A 101 -11.05 21.40 -2.53
C GLU A 101 -9.78 20.61 -2.90
N ALA A 102 -9.40 19.62 -2.11
CA ALA A 102 -8.22 18.82 -2.41
C ALA A 102 -8.44 18.00 -3.68
N LYS A 103 -7.52 18.12 -4.63
CA LYS A 103 -7.47 17.26 -5.80
C LYS A 103 -6.90 15.90 -5.43
N VAL A 104 -7.72 14.87 -5.49
CA VAL A 104 -7.35 13.52 -5.04
C VAL A 104 -7.39 12.55 -6.21
N ALA A 105 -6.33 11.74 -6.38
CA ALA A 105 -6.34 10.55 -7.22
C ALA A 105 -6.18 9.29 -6.38
N ILE A 106 -6.89 8.24 -6.75
CA ILE A 106 -6.77 6.92 -6.14
C ILE A 106 -6.16 5.98 -7.16
N TRP A 107 -4.91 5.59 -6.91
CA TRP A 107 -4.10 4.75 -7.77
C TRP A 107 -4.06 3.32 -7.25
N TYR A 108 -4.35 2.35 -8.10
CA TYR A 108 -4.36 0.95 -7.72
C TYR A 108 -4.14 0.03 -8.92
N GLY A 109 -3.62 -1.17 -8.66
CA GLY A 109 -3.55 -2.21 -9.66
C GLY A 109 -4.92 -2.85 -9.88
N SER A 110 -5.32 -3.07 -11.13
CA SER A 110 -6.63 -3.66 -11.44
C SER A 110 -6.79 -5.09 -10.88
N ASN A 111 -5.69 -5.77 -10.57
CA ASN A 111 -5.66 -7.10 -9.99
C ASN A 111 -5.55 -7.10 -8.45
N GLU A 112 -5.60 -5.92 -7.81
CA GLU A 112 -5.54 -5.86 -6.35
C GLU A 112 -6.80 -6.44 -5.70
N PRO A 113 -6.65 -7.35 -4.73
CA PRO A 113 -7.79 -7.88 -4.00
C PRO A 113 -8.42 -6.78 -3.11
N ASN A 114 -9.72 -6.89 -2.88
CA ASN A 114 -10.49 -6.00 -1.98
C ASN A 114 -10.57 -4.51 -2.36
N MET A 115 -10.05 -4.10 -3.53
CA MET A 115 -10.09 -2.71 -3.97
C MET A 115 -11.51 -2.14 -4.03
N LYS A 116 -12.52 -2.94 -4.40
CA LYS A 116 -13.92 -2.48 -4.44
C LYS A 116 -14.39 -1.88 -3.10
N LYS A 117 -14.07 -2.55 -1.97
CA LYS A 117 -14.42 -2.06 -0.63
C LYS A 117 -13.62 -0.82 -0.25
N ALA A 118 -12.32 -0.81 -0.55
CA ALA A 118 -11.47 0.34 -0.31
C ALA A 118 -11.95 1.57 -1.09
N MET A 119 -12.27 1.40 -2.37
CA MET A 119 -12.81 2.45 -3.23
C MET A 119 -14.13 3.02 -2.72
N GLN A 120 -15.07 2.16 -2.32
CA GLN A 120 -16.35 2.63 -1.76
C GLN A 120 -16.14 3.52 -0.53
N LYS A 121 -15.17 3.20 0.31
CA LYS A 121 -14.88 3.97 1.52
C LYS A 121 -14.15 5.27 1.20
N LEU A 122 -13.13 5.21 0.36
CA LEU A 122 -12.39 6.39 -0.06
C LEU A 122 -13.27 7.39 -0.80
N LYS A 123 -14.19 6.92 -1.64
CA LYS A 123 -15.15 7.78 -2.35
C LYS A 123 -16.19 8.43 -1.41
N ARG A 124 -16.46 7.86 -0.26
CA ARG A 124 -17.26 8.56 0.77
C ARG A 124 -16.49 9.73 1.37
N ALA A 125 -15.19 9.54 1.63
CA ALA A 125 -14.33 10.59 2.16
C ALA A 125 -13.95 11.63 1.09
N TYR A 126 -13.72 11.18 -0.15
CA TYR A 126 -13.30 12.02 -1.28
C TYR A 126 -14.21 11.76 -2.49
N PRO A 127 -15.42 12.35 -2.52
CA PRO A 127 -16.40 12.06 -3.59
C PRO A 127 -15.89 12.39 -5.00
N ASN A 128 -15.06 13.42 -5.11
CA ASN A 128 -14.49 13.91 -6.36
C ASN A 128 -13.15 13.25 -6.74
N ALA A 129 -12.69 12.25 -5.96
CA ALA A 129 -11.44 11.58 -6.26
C ALA A 129 -11.46 10.89 -7.62
N GLN A 130 -10.40 11.07 -8.39
CA GLN A 130 -10.21 10.44 -9.69
C GLN A 130 -9.68 9.02 -9.51
N ASP A 131 -10.30 8.05 -10.19
CA ASP A 131 -9.82 6.67 -10.21
C ASP A 131 -8.75 6.52 -11.28
N HIS A 132 -7.63 5.91 -10.91
CA HIS A 132 -6.54 5.64 -11.83
C HIS A 132 -6.07 4.18 -11.70
N PRO A 133 -6.78 3.25 -12.37
CA PRO A 133 -6.40 1.83 -12.36
C PRO A 133 -5.22 1.58 -13.30
N PHE A 134 -4.18 0.93 -12.80
CA PHE A 134 -3.11 0.36 -13.61
C PHE A 134 -3.53 -1.02 -14.08
N VAL A 135 -3.91 -1.13 -15.36
CA VAL A 135 -4.46 -2.36 -15.93
C VAL A 135 -3.43 -3.47 -15.93
N GLY A 136 -3.80 -4.61 -15.35
CA GLY A 136 -2.96 -5.80 -15.27
C GLY A 136 -1.94 -5.80 -14.13
N TYR A 137 -1.84 -4.73 -13.36
CA TYR A 137 -0.93 -4.65 -12.21
C TYR A 137 -1.60 -5.17 -10.93
N GLY A 138 -0.78 -5.74 -10.04
CA GLY A 138 -1.15 -6.09 -8.68
C GLY A 138 -0.78 -4.99 -7.68
N HIS A 139 -0.82 -5.32 -6.40
CA HIS A 139 -0.51 -4.38 -5.33
C HIS A 139 0.97 -3.99 -5.34
N GLY A 140 1.24 -2.70 -5.48
CA GLY A 140 2.61 -2.17 -5.46
C GLY A 140 3.42 -2.38 -6.74
N ASP A 141 2.91 -3.09 -7.75
CA ASP A 141 3.65 -3.35 -8.99
C ASP A 141 4.11 -2.07 -9.70
N ILE A 142 3.34 -0.98 -9.58
CA ILE A 142 3.69 0.31 -10.18
C ILE A 142 5.01 0.88 -9.66
N ILE A 143 5.42 0.51 -8.44
CA ILE A 143 6.70 0.94 -7.86
C ILE A 143 7.89 0.41 -8.69
N GLY A 144 7.70 -0.74 -9.33
CA GLY A 144 8.68 -1.30 -10.27
C GLY A 144 8.79 -0.57 -11.62
N HIS A 145 7.89 0.40 -11.87
CA HIS A 145 7.80 1.17 -13.13
C HIS A 145 7.85 2.68 -12.86
N PRO A 146 8.99 3.20 -12.38
CA PRO A 146 9.11 4.60 -11.94
C PRO A 146 8.89 5.63 -13.06
N ASP A 147 9.18 5.28 -14.30
CA ASP A 147 8.93 6.08 -15.48
C ASP A 147 7.42 6.29 -15.74
N VAL A 148 6.63 5.23 -15.65
CA VAL A 148 5.17 5.29 -15.77
C VAL A 148 4.60 6.10 -14.62
N MET A 149 5.04 5.82 -13.40
CA MET A 149 4.60 6.51 -12.20
C MET A 149 4.88 8.02 -12.28
N ALA A 150 6.10 8.41 -12.66
CA ALA A 150 6.49 9.81 -12.78
C ALA A 150 5.66 10.55 -13.85
N ARG A 151 5.47 9.93 -15.02
CA ARG A 151 4.65 10.48 -16.10
C ARG A 151 3.22 10.77 -15.62
N ASP A 152 2.62 9.80 -14.93
CA ASP A 152 1.22 9.90 -14.51
C ASP A 152 1.04 10.86 -13.32
N ILE A 153 2.04 10.99 -12.42
CA ILE A 153 2.09 12.04 -11.39
C ILE A 153 2.08 13.42 -12.05
N ILE A 154 2.97 13.65 -13.02
CA ILE A 154 3.10 14.94 -13.70
C ILE A 154 1.80 15.27 -14.47
N ALA A 155 1.20 14.30 -15.12
CA ALA A 155 -0.07 14.50 -15.83
C ALA A 155 -1.20 14.89 -14.86
N PHE A 156 -1.29 14.19 -13.71
CA PHE A 156 -2.29 14.50 -12.70
C PHE A 156 -2.08 15.87 -12.05
N MET A 157 -0.85 16.28 -11.82
CA MET A 157 -0.58 17.60 -11.22
C MET A 157 -0.93 18.76 -12.16
N LYS A 158 -0.88 18.53 -13.49
CA LYS A 158 -1.17 19.55 -14.50
C LYS A 158 -2.65 19.64 -14.91
N SER A 159 -3.43 18.61 -14.62
CA SER A 159 -4.87 18.56 -14.94
C SER A 159 -5.70 19.26 -13.87
#